data_e1df64bb35788a4862d9f02999fa8b70
#
_entry.id   e1df64bb35788a4862d9f02999fa8b70
#
_cell.length_a   1.000
_cell.length_b   1.000
_cell.length_c   1.000
_cell.angle_alpha   90.00
_cell.angle_beta   90.00
_cell.angle_gamma   90.00
#
_symmetry.space_group_name_H-M   'P 1'
#
loop_
_entity.id
_entity.type
_entity.pdbx_description
1 polymer ?
#
loop_
_entity_poly.entity_id
_entity_poly.type
_entity_poly.pdbx_seq_one_letter_code
_entity_poly.pdbx_strand_id
1 'polypeptide(L)'
;MTDNNDTILQRLQTLNLSTDEALIYLELLKGPATHLKLARSTGVNRSKVYRVAEQLERRSLVSVRSDDRGTFLIASDPATLEVDLVTEESNLKGKRQAFESLLPMLQLIKSNDISSFIVHTYEGEEGFKQMLWHELKTTSENLMFGRGSLTDLIDNKRWIAQHTQRMLAAGYKVRQLVNPHETEELFSVNAPNYEYRILSKENLLLENQLATYNNTVAIYHWRHQQKVGVEIINEAYATLVRQMFNNFWEQADKPKS
;
A
#
# COMPACT_ATOMS: atom_id res chain seq x y z
N MET A 1 18.67 -9.06 29.50
CA MET A 1 17.65 -8.05 29.84
C MET A 1 17.59 -6.90 28.82
N THR A 2 18.65 -6.60 28.07
CA THR A 2 18.71 -5.57 27.03
C THR A 2 17.85 -5.91 25.81
N ASP A 3 17.88 -7.15 25.31
CA ASP A 3 17.13 -7.60 24.12
C ASP A 3 15.60 -7.42 24.23
N ASN A 4 15.05 -7.57 25.42
CA ASN A 4 13.60 -7.47 25.63
C ASN A 4 13.12 -5.99 25.62
N ASN A 5 13.94 -5.06 26.12
CA ASN A 5 13.61 -3.64 26.12
C ASN A 5 13.66 -3.04 24.70
N ASP A 6 14.63 -3.44 23.89
CA ASP A 6 14.75 -2.96 22.50
C ASP A 6 13.58 -3.45 21.66
N THR A 7 13.13 -4.69 21.89
CA THR A 7 11.93 -5.23 21.23
C THR A 7 10.67 -4.48 21.64
N ILE A 8 10.52 -4.14 22.93
CA ILE A 8 9.35 -3.37 23.40
C ILE A 8 9.38 -1.95 22.83
N LEU A 9 10.54 -1.29 22.79
CA LEU A 9 10.69 0.02 22.18
C LEU A 9 10.27 0.03 20.71
N GLN A 10 10.74 -0.93 19.92
CA GLN A 10 10.35 -1.07 18.52
C GLN A 10 8.83 -1.27 18.35
N ARG A 11 8.22 -2.09 19.20
CA ARG A 11 6.77 -2.31 19.16
C ARG A 11 5.98 -1.05 19.55
N LEU A 12 6.42 -0.29 20.53
CA LEU A 12 5.81 1.00 20.88
C LEU A 12 5.92 2.02 19.75
N GLN A 13 7.01 1.99 18.98
CA GLN A 13 7.14 2.81 17.77
C GLN A 13 6.14 2.44 16.69
N THR A 14 5.76 1.17 16.55
CA THR A 14 4.67 0.77 15.64
C THR A 14 3.28 1.27 16.09
N LEU A 15 3.16 1.68 17.35
CA LEU A 15 1.99 2.35 17.91
C LEU A 15 2.12 3.89 17.89
N ASN A 16 2.94 4.43 16.98
CA ASN A 16 3.16 5.87 16.80
C ASN A 16 3.74 6.61 18.03
N LEU A 17 4.49 5.93 18.90
CA LEU A 17 5.33 6.60 19.87
C LEU A 17 6.71 6.88 19.25
N SER A 18 7.18 8.11 19.35
CA SER A 18 8.58 8.41 19.04
C SER A 18 9.51 7.67 20.01
N THR A 19 10.78 7.54 19.66
CA THR A 19 11.78 6.90 20.53
C THR A 19 11.80 7.51 21.94
N ASP A 20 11.72 8.84 22.04
CA ASP A 20 11.75 9.53 23.32
C ASP A 20 10.46 9.32 24.13
N GLU A 21 9.29 9.31 23.46
CA GLU A 21 8.01 9.00 24.11
C GLU A 21 8.00 7.59 24.66
N ALA A 22 8.47 6.62 23.87
CA ALA A 22 8.56 5.22 24.31
C ALA A 22 9.52 5.05 25.49
N LEU A 23 10.70 5.68 25.47
CA LEU A 23 11.66 5.65 26.58
C LEU A 23 11.08 6.23 27.87
N ILE A 24 10.44 7.41 27.78
CA ILE A 24 9.86 8.09 28.94
C ILE A 24 8.67 7.29 29.46
N TYR A 25 7.81 6.79 28.60
CA TYR A 25 6.65 5.97 28.98
C TYR A 25 7.08 4.68 29.70
N LEU A 26 8.05 3.94 29.15
CA LEU A 26 8.60 2.73 29.78
C LEU A 26 9.22 3.00 31.15
N GLU A 27 9.91 4.14 31.31
CA GLU A 27 10.46 4.51 32.60
C GLU A 27 9.37 4.84 33.62
N LEU A 28 8.30 5.49 33.19
CA LEU A 28 7.14 5.81 34.04
C LEU A 28 6.31 4.57 34.43
N LEU A 29 6.30 3.53 33.63
CA LEU A 29 5.69 2.24 34.00
C LEU A 29 6.37 1.58 35.21
N LYS A 30 7.64 1.91 35.48
CA LYS A 30 8.34 1.43 36.69
C LYS A 30 7.92 2.19 37.95
N GLY A 31 7.28 3.34 37.80
CA GLY A 31 6.75 4.17 38.88
C GLY A 31 6.81 5.67 38.61
N PRO A 32 6.12 6.47 39.41
CA PRO A 32 6.08 7.92 39.25
C PRO A 32 7.48 8.56 39.26
N ALA A 33 7.68 9.54 38.37
CA ALA A 33 8.97 10.23 38.29
C ALA A 33 8.81 11.72 37.98
N THR A 34 9.76 12.53 38.44
CA THR A 34 9.86 13.96 38.10
C THR A 34 10.52 14.10 36.72
N HIS A 35 10.31 15.22 36.01
CA HIS A 35 10.98 15.52 34.75
C HIS A 35 12.51 15.41 34.84
N LEU A 36 13.10 15.81 35.99
CA LEU A 36 14.54 15.71 36.20
C LEU A 36 15.00 14.25 36.31
N LYS A 37 14.24 13.40 37.03
CA LYS A 37 14.56 11.98 37.15
C LYS A 37 14.47 11.31 35.77
N LEU A 38 13.43 11.59 34.98
CA LEU A 38 13.26 11.05 33.64
C LEU A 38 14.43 11.46 32.72
N ALA A 39 14.81 12.72 32.72
CA ALA A 39 15.96 13.17 31.92
C ALA A 39 17.25 12.41 32.26
N ARG A 40 17.49 12.11 33.54
CA ARG A 40 18.68 11.36 33.98
C ARG A 40 18.62 9.88 33.66
N SER A 41 17.45 9.24 33.82
CA SER A 41 17.30 7.79 33.60
C SER A 41 17.19 7.40 32.15
N THR A 42 16.59 8.26 31.30
CA THR A 42 16.37 7.97 29.87
C THR A 42 17.43 8.54 28.94
N GLY A 43 18.26 9.50 29.46
CA GLY A 43 19.22 10.25 28.64
C GLY A 43 18.59 11.31 27.72
N VAL A 44 17.26 11.49 27.77
CA VAL A 44 16.55 12.51 27.00
C VAL A 44 16.82 13.90 27.59
N ASN A 45 17.13 14.89 26.76
CA ASN A 45 17.39 16.24 27.19
C ASN A 45 16.22 16.82 28.03
N ARG A 46 16.51 17.51 29.13
CA ARG A 46 15.50 18.02 30.08
C ARG A 46 14.40 18.85 29.41
N SER A 47 14.74 19.77 28.51
CA SER A 47 13.75 20.58 27.77
C SER A 47 12.85 19.74 26.89
N LYS A 48 13.39 18.66 26.32
CA LYS A 48 12.65 17.71 25.51
C LYS A 48 11.71 16.86 26.35
N VAL A 49 12.08 16.47 27.58
CA VAL A 49 11.22 15.72 28.51
C VAL A 49 9.91 16.46 28.79
N TYR A 50 9.94 17.78 28.99
CA TYR A 50 8.71 18.55 29.19
C TYR A 50 7.77 18.46 28.01
N ARG A 51 8.29 18.67 26.80
CA ARG A 51 7.50 18.60 25.57
C ARG A 51 6.92 17.20 25.33
N VAL A 52 7.73 16.17 25.56
CA VAL A 52 7.30 14.78 25.42
C VAL A 52 6.24 14.41 26.46
N ALA A 53 6.41 14.87 27.69
CA ALA A 53 5.42 14.66 28.74
C ALA A 53 4.06 15.28 28.38
N GLU A 54 4.04 16.51 27.84
CA GLU A 54 2.80 17.14 27.34
C GLU A 54 2.18 16.36 26.17
N GLN A 55 2.99 15.79 25.28
CA GLN A 55 2.48 14.96 24.17
C GLN A 55 1.83 13.67 24.68
N LEU A 56 2.49 12.97 25.62
CA LEU A 56 1.96 11.78 26.27
C LEU A 56 0.69 12.07 27.09
N GLU A 57 0.64 13.24 27.75
CA GLU A 57 -0.54 13.69 28.50
C GLU A 57 -1.73 13.94 27.56
N ARG A 58 -1.53 14.62 26.41
CA ARG A 58 -2.60 14.82 25.40
C ARG A 58 -3.15 13.51 24.87
N ARG A 59 -2.33 12.48 24.82
CA ARG A 59 -2.72 11.11 24.43
C ARG A 59 -3.28 10.31 25.62
N SER A 60 -3.42 10.91 26.80
CA SER A 60 -3.85 10.24 28.03
C SER A 60 -2.97 9.06 28.46
N LEU A 61 -1.76 8.96 27.93
CA LEU A 61 -0.77 7.94 28.31
C LEU A 61 -0.03 8.26 29.60
N VAL A 62 -0.05 9.53 30.01
CA VAL A 62 0.58 10.03 31.22
C VAL A 62 -0.35 11.03 31.89
N SER A 63 -0.39 11.02 33.22
CA SER A 63 -1.05 12.03 34.04
C SER A 63 -0.04 12.77 34.92
N VAL A 64 -0.40 13.99 35.29
CA VAL A 64 0.42 14.85 36.16
C VAL A 64 -0.20 14.89 37.56
N ARG A 65 0.61 14.62 38.56
CA ARG A 65 0.23 14.78 39.97
C ARG A 65 1.20 15.73 40.68
N SER A 66 0.67 16.72 41.35
CA SER A 66 1.46 17.63 42.18
C SER A 66 1.12 17.41 43.64
N ASP A 67 2.16 17.30 44.48
CA ASP A 67 2.05 17.22 45.93
C ASP A 67 3.17 18.10 46.58
N ASP A 68 3.26 18.08 47.91
CA ASP A 68 4.25 18.87 48.67
C ASP A 68 5.70 18.53 48.31
N ARG A 69 5.94 17.41 47.63
CA ARG A 69 7.27 16.94 47.19
C ARG A 69 7.59 17.33 45.76
N GLY A 70 6.62 17.92 45.04
CA GLY A 70 6.80 18.38 43.67
C GLY A 70 5.81 17.81 42.67
N THR A 71 6.11 18.00 41.40
CA THR A 71 5.30 17.53 40.29
C THR A 71 5.84 16.20 39.74
N PHE A 72 5.01 15.20 39.73
CA PHE A 72 5.30 13.83 39.27
C PHE A 72 4.46 13.49 38.04
N LEU A 73 5.08 12.81 37.11
CA LEU A 73 4.44 12.17 35.99
C LEU A 73 4.17 10.70 36.31
N ILE A 74 3.00 10.21 35.93
CA ILE A 74 2.53 8.85 36.22
C ILE A 74 2.05 8.25 34.91
N ALA A 75 2.54 7.08 34.54
CA ALA A 75 2.01 6.36 33.38
C ALA A 75 0.58 5.93 33.65
N SER A 76 -0.29 6.08 32.66
CA SER A 76 -1.60 5.47 32.62
C SER A 76 -1.49 3.96 32.37
N ASP A 77 -2.59 3.23 32.57
CA ASP A 77 -2.64 1.81 32.26
C ASP A 77 -2.23 1.58 30.78
N PRO A 78 -1.35 0.60 30.48
CA PRO A 78 -0.99 0.28 29.10
C PRO A 78 -2.17 -0.02 28.18
N ALA A 79 -3.30 -0.49 28.71
CA ALA A 79 -4.53 -0.66 27.94
C ALA A 79 -5.03 0.66 27.31
N THR A 80 -4.63 1.82 27.84
CA THR A 80 -4.96 3.13 27.24
C THR A 80 -4.37 3.31 25.83
N LEU A 81 -3.33 2.56 25.46
CA LEU A 81 -2.82 2.53 24.09
C LEU A 81 -3.86 2.04 23.06
N GLU A 82 -4.83 1.23 23.49
CA GLU A 82 -5.95 0.81 22.65
C GLU A 82 -6.86 1.98 22.26
N VAL A 83 -7.04 2.94 23.18
CA VAL A 83 -7.85 4.15 22.91
C VAL A 83 -7.25 4.97 21.76
N ASP A 84 -5.93 5.05 21.70
CA ASP A 84 -5.23 5.69 20.58
C ASP A 84 -5.54 5.01 19.25
N LEU A 85 -5.48 3.68 19.22
CA LEU A 85 -5.79 2.90 18.01
C LEU A 85 -7.23 3.11 17.54
N VAL A 86 -8.19 3.07 18.47
CA VAL A 86 -9.61 3.33 18.16
C VAL A 86 -9.80 4.75 17.61
N THR A 87 -9.10 5.71 18.18
CA THR A 87 -9.14 7.11 17.72
C THR A 87 -8.55 7.24 16.32
N GLU A 88 -7.43 6.58 16.03
CA GLU A 88 -6.82 6.56 14.70
C GLU A 88 -7.73 5.90 13.66
N GLU A 89 -8.35 4.77 14.00
CA GLU A 89 -9.32 4.10 13.13
C GLU A 89 -10.51 5.01 12.79
N SER A 90 -11.04 5.70 13.80
CA SER A 90 -12.13 6.67 13.62
C SER A 90 -11.70 7.84 12.71
N ASN A 91 -10.51 8.39 12.94
CA ASN A 91 -9.94 9.47 12.12
C ASN A 91 -9.71 9.01 10.67
N LEU A 92 -9.20 7.78 10.47
CA LEU A 92 -9.01 7.21 9.14
C LEU A 92 -10.33 7.01 8.41
N LYS A 93 -11.36 6.55 9.13
CA LYS A 93 -12.72 6.43 8.58
C LYS A 93 -13.28 7.78 8.16
N GLY A 94 -13.11 8.82 8.99
CA GLY A 94 -13.51 10.18 8.65
C GLY A 94 -12.79 10.74 7.43
N LYS A 95 -11.46 10.54 7.34
CA LYS A 95 -10.67 10.93 6.16
C LYS A 95 -11.14 10.21 4.89
N ARG A 96 -11.49 8.93 4.99
CA ARG A 96 -12.02 8.15 3.86
C ARG A 96 -13.36 8.70 3.39
N GLN A 97 -14.28 9.00 4.29
CA GLN A 97 -15.58 9.60 3.95
C GLN A 97 -15.43 10.99 3.31
N ALA A 98 -14.54 11.82 3.86
CA ALA A 98 -14.22 13.11 3.26
C ALA A 98 -13.64 12.97 1.84
N PHE A 99 -12.73 12.02 1.63
CA PHE A 99 -12.18 11.72 0.32
C PHE A 99 -13.26 11.24 -0.67
N GLU A 100 -14.13 10.32 -0.25
CA GLU A 100 -15.23 9.80 -1.08
C GLU A 100 -16.19 10.91 -1.53
N SER A 101 -16.46 11.89 -0.66
CA SER A 101 -17.29 13.03 -1.01
C SER A 101 -16.59 14.07 -1.91
N LEU A 102 -15.27 14.22 -1.74
CA LEU A 102 -14.46 15.19 -2.49
C LEU A 102 -14.10 14.67 -3.89
N LEU A 103 -13.93 13.36 -4.05
CA LEU A 103 -13.47 12.74 -5.30
C LEU A 103 -14.31 13.11 -6.53
N PRO A 104 -15.66 13.08 -6.51
CA PRO A 104 -16.46 13.49 -7.65
C PRO A 104 -16.25 14.96 -8.04
N MET A 105 -16.07 15.84 -7.05
CA MET A 105 -15.82 17.27 -7.29
C MET A 105 -14.47 17.49 -7.97
N LEU A 106 -13.43 16.78 -7.51
CA LEU A 106 -12.10 16.85 -8.13
C LEU A 106 -12.11 16.29 -9.56
N GLN A 107 -12.89 15.24 -9.80
CA GLN A 107 -13.05 14.66 -11.12
C GLN A 107 -13.74 15.62 -12.10
N LEU A 108 -14.74 16.38 -11.64
CA LEU A 108 -15.40 17.42 -12.45
C LEU A 108 -14.43 18.55 -12.83
N ILE A 109 -13.53 18.95 -11.93
CA ILE A 109 -12.49 19.94 -12.23
C ILE A 109 -11.53 19.40 -13.28
N LYS A 110 -11.14 18.12 -13.16
CA LYS A 110 -10.20 17.48 -14.09
C LYS A 110 -10.80 17.27 -15.50
N SER A 111 -12.10 17.03 -15.61
CA SER A 111 -12.75 16.71 -16.90
C SER A 111 -12.78 17.88 -17.89
N ASN A 112 -12.42 19.09 -17.47
CA ASN A 112 -12.33 20.25 -18.36
C ASN A 112 -11.02 20.33 -19.16
N ASP A 113 -10.08 19.41 -18.92
CA ASP A 113 -8.84 19.33 -19.69
C ASP A 113 -8.97 18.20 -20.74
N ILE A 114 -9.49 18.58 -21.93
CA ILE A 114 -9.68 17.68 -23.08
C ILE A 114 -8.32 17.49 -23.78
N SER A 115 -7.36 16.94 -23.09
CA SER A 115 -6.20 16.33 -23.74
C SER A 115 -6.55 14.88 -24.05
N SER A 116 -6.81 14.60 -25.32
CA SER A 116 -7.18 13.26 -25.80
C SER A 116 -6.06 12.23 -25.64
N PHE A 117 -4.90 12.62 -25.10
CA PHE A 117 -3.73 11.76 -24.93
C PHE A 117 -2.95 12.16 -23.68
N ILE A 118 -2.98 11.30 -22.66
CA ILE A 118 -2.29 11.52 -21.37
C ILE A 118 -1.29 10.40 -21.16
N VAL A 119 -0.06 10.73 -20.75
CA VAL A 119 0.97 9.77 -20.38
C VAL A 119 1.38 10.02 -18.93
N HIS A 120 1.32 8.99 -18.12
CA HIS A 120 1.86 8.97 -16.78
C HIS A 120 3.04 8.01 -16.68
N THR A 121 4.08 8.39 -15.97
CA THR A 121 5.22 7.54 -15.66
C THR A 121 5.27 7.27 -14.16
N TYR A 122 5.65 6.04 -13.81
CA TYR A 122 5.69 5.55 -12.44
C TYR A 122 7.03 4.89 -12.17
N GLU A 123 7.59 5.10 -10.99
CA GLU A 123 8.86 4.53 -10.58
C GLU A 123 8.72 3.76 -9.27
N GLY A 124 9.46 2.67 -9.16
CA GLY A 124 9.52 1.84 -7.97
C GLY A 124 8.24 1.08 -7.66
N GLU A 125 8.23 0.44 -6.49
CA GLU A 125 7.12 -0.39 -6.02
C GLU A 125 5.84 0.43 -5.78
N GLU A 126 5.96 1.63 -5.22
CA GLU A 126 4.80 2.49 -4.95
C GLU A 126 4.13 2.96 -6.25
N GLY A 127 4.93 3.21 -7.30
CA GLY A 127 4.40 3.51 -8.63
C GLY A 127 3.61 2.33 -9.20
N PHE A 128 4.12 1.12 -9.06
CA PHE A 128 3.40 -0.09 -9.51
C PHE A 128 2.11 -0.34 -8.72
N LYS A 129 2.12 -0.08 -7.41
CA LYS A 129 0.90 -0.15 -6.60
C LYS A 129 -0.18 0.81 -7.09
N GLN A 130 0.20 2.02 -7.53
CA GLN A 130 -0.74 2.98 -8.10
C GLN A 130 -1.33 2.47 -9.43
N MET A 131 -0.51 1.95 -10.34
CA MET A 131 -0.98 1.38 -11.62
C MET A 131 -1.93 0.20 -11.39
N LEU A 132 -1.54 -0.75 -10.53
CA LEU A 132 -2.38 -1.90 -10.16
C LEU A 132 -3.70 -1.46 -9.50
N TRP A 133 -3.69 -0.36 -8.76
CA TRP A 133 -4.90 0.25 -8.21
C TRP A 133 -5.80 0.85 -9.29
N HIS A 134 -5.22 1.39 -10.37
CA HIS A 134 -5.99 1.87 -11.52
C HIS A 134 -6.65 0.71 -12.28
N GLU A 135 -5.97 -0.43 -12.40
CA GLU A 135 -6.54 -1.65 -13.03
C GLU A 135 -7.80 -2.14 -12.30
N LEU A 136 -7.90 -1.98 -10.98
CA LEU A 136 -9.12 -2.33 -10.22
C LEU A 136 -10.35 -1.52 -10.63
N LYS A 137 -10.18 -0.40 -11.36
CA LYS A 137 -11.26 0.42 -11.91
C LYS A 137 -11.75 -0.07 -13.29
N THR A 138 -11.28 -1.23 -13.72
CA THR A 138 -11.72 -1.87 -14.97
C THR A 138 -13.22 -2.12 -14.94
N THR A 139 -13.93 -1.69 -15.99
CA THR A 139 -15.40 -1.78 -16.04
C THR A 139 -15.90 -3.03 -16.77
N SER A 140 -15.08 -3.63 -17.62
CA SER A 140 -15.46 -4.80 -18.42
C SER A 140 -14.41 -5.89 -18.43
N GLU A 141 -13.26 -5.61 -19.01
CA GLU A 141 -12.21 -6.58 -19.27
C GLU A 141 -10.82 -5.95 -19.15
N ASN A 142 -9.88 -6.70 -18.57
CA ASN A 142 -8.44 -6.39 -18.59
C ASN A 142 -7.73 -7.43 -19.45
N LEU A 143 -7.05 -6.99 -20.50
CA LEU A 143 -6.30 -7.81 -21.44
C LEU A 143 -4.81 -7.63 -21.19
N MET A 144 -4.10 -8.74 -20.97
CA MET A 144 -2.70 -8.71 -20.52
C MET A 144 -1.82 -9.52 -21.46
N PHE A 145 -0.71 -8.92 -21.90
CA PHE A 145 0.39 -9.59 -22.56
C PHE A 145 1.54 -9.77 -21.57
N GLY A 146 2.15 -10.94 -21.58
CA GLY A 146 3.35 -11.21 -20.80
C GLY A 146 3.06 -11.68 -19.40
N ARG A 147 4.15 -12.03 -18.73
CA ARG A 147 4.16 -12.47 -17.35
C ARG A 147 4.26 -11.28 -16.44
N GLY A 148 3.32 -11.17 -15.55
CA GLY A 148 3.41 -10.29 -14.40
C GLY A 148 2.89 -11.04 -13.20
N SER A 149 3.76 -11.73 -12.48
CA SER A 149 3.41 -12.15 -11.13
C SER A 149 3.39 -10.90 -10.25
N LEU A 150 2.34 -10.74 -9.45
CA LEU A 150 2.30 -9.66 -8.47
C LEU A 150 3.51 -9.70 -7.53
N THR A 151 4.08 -10.89 -7.32
CA THR A 151 5.29 -11.08 -6.50
C THR A 151 6.55 -10.53 -7.16
N ASP A 152 6.59 -10.41 -8.49
CA ASP A 152 7.69 -9.75 -9.19
C ASP A 152 7.60 -8.22 -9.12
N LEU A 153 6.37 -7.72 -9.04
CA LEU A 153 6.09 -6.29 -9.03
C LEU A 153 6.15 -5.69 -7.62
N ILE A 154 5.63 -6.43 -6.64
CA ILE A 154 5.41 -5.97 -5.26
C ILE A 154 6.02 -6.96 -4.26
N ASP A 155 6.86 -6.46 -3.35
CA ASP A 155 7.50 -7.30 -2.34
C ASP A 155 6.60 -7.53 -1.10
N ASN A 156 5.59 -6.67 -0.90
CA ASN A 156 4.70 -6.73 0.25
C ASN A 156 3.58 -7.76 0.09
N LYS A 157 3.76 -8.97 0.65
CA LYS A 157 2.80 -10.08 0.58
C LYS A 157 1.40 -9.72 1.12
N ARG A 158 1.30 -8.90 2.17
CA ARG A 158 0.01 -8.47 2.73
C ARG A 158 -0.74 -7.57 1.74
N TRP A 159 -0.03 -6.66 1.09
CA TRP A 159 -0.62 -5.81 0.06
C TRP A 159 -1.11 -6.64 -1.13
N ILE A 160 -0.30 -7.62 -1.60
CA ILE A 160 -0.66 -8.54 -2.68
C ILE A 160 -1.97 -9.27 -2.36
N ALA A 161 -2.08 -9.85 -1.16
CA ALA A 161 -3.29 -10.57 -0.74
C ALA A 161 -4.54 -9.65 -0.75
N GLN A 162 -4.41 -8.43 -0.24
CA GLN A 162 -5.50 -7.45 -0.25
C GLN A 162 -5.88 -7.02 -1.67
N HIS A 163 -4.90 -6.79 -2.55
CA HIS A 163 -5.13 -6.42 -3.94
C HIS A 163 -5.85 -7.55 -4.70
N THR A 164 -5.37 -8.80 -4.57
CA THR A 164 -5.98 -9.98 -5.19
C THR A 164 -7.44 -10.15 -4.74
N GLN A 165 -7.72 -10.00 -3.45
CA GLN A 165 -9.08 -10.04 -2.93
C GLN A 165 -9.99 -8.98 -3.58
N ARG A 166 -9.49 -7.76 -3.76
CA ARG A 166 -10.22 -6.67 -4.41
C ARG A 166 -10.43 -6.93 -5.90
N MET A 167 -9.43 -7.46 -6.59
CA MET A 167 -9.53 -7.85 -8.00
C MET A 167 -10.63 -8.90 -8.20
N LEU A 168 -10.68 -9.92 -7.34
CA LEU A 168 -11.72 -10.95 -7.38
C LEU A 168 -13.11 -10.37 -7.09
N ALA A 169 -13.22 -9.45 -6.13
CA ALA A 169 -14.47 -8.79 -5.76
C ALA A 169 -14.97 -7.81 -6.84
N ALA A 170 -14.06 -7.22 -7.63
CA ALA A 170 -14.40 -6.29 -8.70
C ALA A 170 -15.10 -6.98 -9.88
N GLY A 171 -14.89 -8.29 -10.10
CA GLY A 171 -15.67 -9.12 -11.01
C GLY A 171 -15.44 -8.88 -12.51
N TYR A 172 -14.48 -8.03 -12.90
CA TYR A 172 -14.14 -7.86 -14.32
C TYR A 172 -13.38 -9.08 -14.86
N LYS A 173 -13.51 -9.32 -16.18
CA LYS A 173 -12.84 -10.42 -16.85
C LYS A 173 -11.36 -10.10 -17.07
N VAL A 174 -10.49 -11.08 -16.84
CA VAL A 174 -9.05 -10.99 -17.16
C VAL A 174 -8.72 -12.06 -18.20
N ARG A 175 -8.14 -11.64 -19.33
CA ARG A 175 -7.54 -12.54 -20.31
C ARG A 175 -6.05 -12.24 -20.44
N GLN A 176 -5.22 -13.28 -20.36
CA GLN A 176 -3.77 -13.14 -20.40
C GLN A 176 -3.12 -14.03 -21.46
N LEU A 177 -2.24 -13.46 -22.26
CA LEU A 177 -1.34 -14.17 -23.17
C LEU A 177 0.03 -14.30 -22.53
N VAL A 178 0.55 -15.52 -22.47
CA VAL A 178 1.86 -15.85 -21.90
C VAL A 178 2.69 -16.67 -22.86
N ASN A 179 4.00 -16.64 -22.74
CA ASN A 179 4.86 -17.56 -23.47
C ASN A 179 4.98 -18.91 -22.74
N PRO A 180 5.35 -20.03 -23.44
CA PRO A 180 5.68 -21.30 -22.81
C PRO A 180 6.76 -21.11 -21.73
N HIS A 181 6.70 -21.87 -20.65
CA HIS A 181 7.54 -21.85 -19.43
C HIS A 181 7.18 -20.78 -18.37
N GLU A 182 6.17 -19.96 -18.62
CA GLU A 182 5.69 -18.96 -17.65
C GLU A 182 4.40 -19.40 -16.94
N THR A 183 3.99 -20.66 -17.18
CA THR A 183 2.67 -21.17 -16.79
C THR A 183 2.62 -21.68 -15.35
N GLU A 184 3.74 -22.10 -14.75
CA GLU A 184 3.73 -22.78 -13.44
C GLU A 184 3.16 -21.91 -12.30
N GLU A 185 3.40 -20.59 -12.33
CA GLU A 185 2.89 -19.68 -11.31
C GLU A 185 1.45 -19.20 -11.59
N LEU A 186 1.02 -19.24 -12.85
CA LEU A 186 -0.34 -18.83 -13.26
C LEU A 186 -1.41 -19.82 -12.83
N PHE A 187 -1.07 -21.09 -12.67
CA PHE A 187 -1.99 -22.14 -12.20
C PHE A 187 -2.52 -21.90 -10.77
N SER A 188 -1.90 -21.01 -10.01
CA SER A 188 -2.36 -20.66 -8.66
C SER A 188 -3.56 -19.72 -8.64
N VAL A 189 -3.90 -19.06 -9.76
CA VAL A 189 -5.04 -18.14 -9.86
C VAL A 189 -6.28 -18.90 -10.34
N ASN A 190 -6.89 -19.65 -9.45
CA ASN A 190 -8.17 -20.32 -9.71
C ASN A 190 -9.32 -19.31 -9.52
N ALA A 191 -9.46 -18.37 -10.46
CA ALA A 191 -10.50 -17.35 -10.44
C ALA A 191 -11.45 -17.56 -11.64
N PRO A 192 -12.78 -17.57 -11.45
CA PRO A 192 -13.75 -17.87 -12.50
C PRO A 192 -13.77 -16.83 -13.61
N ASN A 193 -13.22 -15.66 -13.39
CA ASN A 193 -13.14 -14.55 -14.34
C ASN A 193 -11.73 -14.38 -14.96
N TYR A 194 -10.82 -15.32 -14.74
CA TYR A 194 -9.47 -15.31 -15.28
C TYR A 194 -9.27 -16.43 -16.31
N GLU A 195 -8.84 -16.07 -17.50
CA GLU A 195 -8.52 -17.00 -18.59
C GLU A 195 -7.13 -16.66 -19.16
N TYR A 196 -6.29 -17.65 -19.42
CA TYR A 196 -5.03 -17.44 -20.13
C TYR A 196 -4.87 -18.38 -21.32
N ARG A 197 -4.04 -17.98 -22.29
CA ARG A 197 -3.60 -18.81 -23.40
C ARG A 197 -2.10 -18.71 -23.60
N ILE A 198 -1.53 -19.75 -24.18
CA ILE A 198 -0.11 -19.89 -24.42
C ILE A 198 0.20 -19.47 -25.87
N LEU A 199 0.99 -18.41 -26.02
CA LEU A 199 1.42 -17.90 -27.32
C LEU A 199 2.88 -18.31 -27.57
N SER A 200 3.15 -18.87 -28.77
CA SER A 200 4.53 -19.21 -29.17
C SER A 200 5.42 -17.97 -29.13
N LYS A 201 6.67 -18.14 -28.67
CA LYS A 201 7.69 -17.08 -28.70
C LYS A 201 8.05 -16.64 -30.12
N GLU A 202 7.85 -17.52 -31.10
CA GLU A 202 8.05 -17.21 -32.51
C GLU A 202 7.01 -16.23 -33.05
N ASN A 203 5.79 -16.28 -32.51
CA ASN A 203 4.73 -15.35 -32.87
C ASN A 203 4.89 -13.99 -32.17
N LEU A 204 5.24 -14.02 -30.86
CA LEU A 204 5.51 -12.82 -30.08
C LEU A 204 6.30 -13.17 -28.82
N LEU A 205 7.47 -12.56 -28.67
CA LEU A 205 8.27 -12.68 -27.45
C LEU A 205 7.79 -11.67 -26.41
N LEU A 206 7.28 -12.19 -25.30
CA LEU A 206 6.71 -11.41 -24.19
C LEU A 206 7.72 -11.25 -23.07
N GLU A 207 8.51 -10.18 -23.11
CA GLU A 207 9.55 -9.90 -22.10
C GLU A 207 9.10 -8.94 -21.00
N ASN A 208 8.07 -8.16 -21.25
CA ASN A 208 7.47 -7.19 -20.33
C ASN A 208 5.98 -7.49 -20.19
N GLN A 209 5.33 -6.86 -19.21
CA GLN A 209 3.90 -6.91 -19.12
C GLN A 209 3.29 -5.67 -19.75
N LEU A 210 2.29 -5.88 -20.59
CA LEU A 210 1.42 -4.84 -21.13
C LEU A 210 -0.01 -5.21 -20.82
N ALA A 211 -0.73 -4.30 -20.17
CA ALA A 211 -2.15 -4.45 -19.87
C ALA A 211 -2.97 -3.38 -20.60
N THR A 212 -4.20 -3.71 -21.02
CA THR A 212 -5.15 -2.71 -21.53
C THR A 212 -6.52 -2.90 -20.89
N TYR A 213 -7.03 -1.83 -20.32
CA TYR A 213 -8.32 -1.76 -19.63
C TYR A 213 -8.94 -0.39 -19.85
N ASN A 214 -10.26 -0.30 -19.91
CA ASN A 214 -10.95 0.94 -20.23
C ASN A 214 -10.30 1.66 -21.43
N ASN A 215 -9.86 2.90 -21.29
CA ASN A 215 -9.13 3.67 -22.31
C ASN A 215 -7.62 3.77 -22.00
N THR A 216 -7.09 2.84 -21.21
CA THR A 216 -5.71 2.85 -20.72
C THR A 216 -4.91 1.69 -21.30
N VAL A 217 -3.68 1.98 -21.71
CA VAL A 217 -2.61 1.00 -21.95
C VAL A 217 -1.56 1.18 -20.88
N ALA A 218 -1.30 0.13 -20.09
CA ALA A 218 -0.33 0.10 -19.02
C ALA A 218 0.84 -0.81 -19.38
N ILE A 219 2.06 -0.31 -19.26
CA ILE A 219 3.31 -1.03 -19.54
C ILE A 219 4.07 -1.15 -18.23
N TYR A 220 4.45 -2.38 -17.87
CA TYR A 220 5.26 -2.68 -16.69
C TYR A 220 6.61 -3.22 -17.12
N HIS A 221 7.66 -2.57 -16.66
CA HIS A 221 9.05 -3.00 -16.86
C HIS A 221 9.72 -3.19 -15.49
N TRP A 222 10.22 -4.42 -15.24
CA TRP A 222 10.93 -4.74 -14.00
C TRP A 222 12.15 -5.62 -14.32
N ARG A 223 13.29 -5.00 -14.51
CA ARG A 223 14.57 -5.71 -14.72
C ARG A 223 15.69 -4.96 -14.00
N HIS A 224 16.70 -5.69 -13.57
CA HIS A 224 17.92 -5.12 -12.98
C HIS A 224 17.64 -4.14 -11.83
N GLN A 225 16.69 -4.46 -10.94
CA GLN A 225 16.24 -3.63 -9.82
C GLN A 225 15.54 -2.32 -10.23
N GLN A 226 15.27 -2.11 -11.50
CA GLN A 226 14.47 -1.00 -11.98
C GLN A 226 13.01 -1.44 -12.15
N LYS A 227 12.11 -0.74 -11.48
CA LYS A 227 10.66 -0.86 -11.65
C LYS A 227 10.17 0.44 -12.27
N VAL A 228 9.79 0.40 -13.55
CA VAL A 228 9.30 1.57 -14.30
C VAL A 228 7.99 1.20 -14.97
N GLY A 229 6.97 2.01 -14.74
CA GLY A 229 5.65 1.87 -15.35
C GLY A 229 5.26 3.06 -16.20
N VAL A 230 4.45 2.83 -17.22
CA VAL A 230 3.85 3.87 -18.05
C VAL A 230 2.38 3.56 -18.26
N GLU A 231 1.52 4.54 -18.05
CA GLU A 231 0.11 4.49 -18.46
C GLU A 231 -0.13 5.51 -19.56
N ILE A 232 -0.70 5.05 -20.67
CA ILE A 232 -1.17 5.88 -21.78
C ILE A 232 -2.69 5.85 -21.76
N ILE A 233 -3.32 6.98 -21.45
CA ILE A 233 -4.77 7.11 -21.41
C ILE A 233 -5.22 7.72 -22.73
N ASN A 234 -5.70 6.90 -23.64
CA ASN A 234 -6.22 7.28 -24.94
C ASN A 234 -7.06 6.16 -25.53
N GLU A 235 -8.30 6.45 -25.95
CA GLU A 235 -9.24 5.47 -26.44
C GLU A 235 -8.77 4.78 -27.73
N ALA A 236 -8.25 5.54 -28.69
CA ALA A 236 -7.81 4.99 -29.97
C ALA A 236 -6.59 4.06 -29.77
N TYR A 237 -5.68 4.43 -28.89
CA TYR A 237 -4.51 3.61 -28.57
C TYR A 237 -4.88 2.33 -27.83
N ALA A 238 -5.76 2.43 -26.85
CA ALA A 238 -6.28 1.26 -26.13
C ALA A 238 -7.07 0.32 -27.07
N THR A 239 -7.81 0.88 -28.03
CA THR A 239 -8.53 0.10 -29.06
C THR A 239 -7.56 -0.64 -29.96
N LEU A 240 -6.48 0.01 -30.41
CA LEU A 240 -5.43 -0.65 -31.21
C LEU A 240 -4.83 -1.84 -30.45
N VAL A 241 -4.45 -1.65 -29.19
CA VAL A 241 -3.85 -2.72 -28.37
C VAL A 241 -4.85 -3.87 -28.16
N ARG A 242 -6.15 -3.58 -27.93
CA ARG A 242 -7.20 -4.61 -27.86
C ARG A 242 -7.32 -5.42 -29.15
N GLN A 243 -7.27 -4.77 -30.30
CA GLN A 243 -7.30 -5.46 -31.60
C GLN A 243 -6.09 -6.38 -31.78
N MET A 244 -4.88 -5.89 -31.43
CA MET A 244 -3.68 -6.72 -31.44
C MET A 244 -3.81 -7.92 -30.50
N PHE A 245 -4.29 -7.70 -29.28
CA PHE A 245 -4.51 -8.78 -28.32
C PHE A 245 -5.45 -9.84 -28.86
N ASN A 246 -6.60 -9.45 -29.37
CA ASN A 246 -7.59 -10.40 -29.90
C ASN A 246 -7.03 -11.21 -31.07
N ASN A 247 -6.24 -10.59 -31.96
CA ASN A 247 -5.60 -11.31 -33.05
C ASN A 247 -4.62 -12.40 -32.56
N PHE A 248 -3.79 -12.08 -31.56
CA PHE A 248 -2.91 -13.08 -30.96
C PHE A 248 -3.66 -14.10 -30.10
N TRP A 249 -4.76 -13.70 -29.47
CA TRP A 249 -5.60 -14.60 -28.68
C TRP A 249 -6.16 -15.75 -29.50
N GLU A 250 -6.58 -15.49 -30.74
CA GLU A 250 -7.09 -16.52 -31.66
C GLU A 250 -5.98 -17.49 -32.13
N GLN A 251 -4.71 -17.05 -32.11
CA GLN A 251 -3.56 -17.84 -32.53
C GLN A 251 -2.94 -18.63 -31.36
N ALA A 252 -3.33 -18.34 -30.14
CA ALA A 252 -2.75 -18.91 -28.93
C ALA A 252 -3.47 -20.20 -28.49
N ASP A 253 -2.71 -21.17 -28.02
CA ASP A 253 -3.20 -22.45 -27.54
C ASP A 253 -3.87 -22.32 -26.16
N LYS A 254 -4.95 -23.06 -25.97
CA LYS A 254 -5.52 -23.24 -24.64
C LYS A 254 -4.57 -24.07 -23.77
N PRO A 255 -4.50 -23.80 -22.46
CA PRO A 255 -3.71 -24.64 -21.55
C PRO A 255 -4.20 -26.09 -21.65
N LYS A 256 -3.26 -27.01 -21.68
CA LYS A 256 -3.58 -28.45 -21.59
C LYS A 256 -4.15 -28.71 -20.21
N SER A 257 -5.36 -29.23 -20.16
CA SER A 257 -6.06 -29.66 -18.94
C SER A 257 -5.32 -30.79 -18.22
#